data_e6c180db1e34fc148146e0e4514b1507
#
_entry.id   e6c180db1e34fc148146e0e4514b1507
#
_cell.length_a   1.000
_cell.length_b   1.000
_cell.length_c   1.000
_cell.angle_alpha   90.00
_cell.angle_beta   90.00
_cell.angle_gamma   90.00
#
_symmetry.space_group_name_H-M   'P 1'
#
loop_
_entity.id
_entity.type
_entity.pdbx_description
1 polymer ?
#
loop_
_entity_poly.entity_id
_entity_poly.type
_entity_poly.pdbx_seq_one_letter_code
_entity_poly.pdbx_strand_id
1 'polypeptide(L)'
;MKKLLFFVLMVPICSVAQMKHSMPGAKDNGVKKITAYNFPLKPAQTGAGIVYQGKKVEYDLYVTDTMVNFTGKRRHAIAINGQIPAPILEFTEGDTAIIRVHNLMKMETSIHWHGILLPNKEDGVPYLTTSPVEPGETYTFTFPLIHSGTYWYHSHTMVQEQSGLYGSIVIHPAQPEPQLKEYVLLLSDWTDENPHQVMRYLKRGGEWYAIKKGALQSYGEAIAAGSFKDKLKQEWQRMPAMDVSDVYYNKFLMNGQEKIYYKDAKPGEVIRLRIINGSASSYFTLQYGMSYMRLIAADGINVTPVSVSKLEIAVAETYDVLITVPENGAAELRATSWDVVGFSSGYFGNGTIMNAPDIPRLNYFKMMQEMGSMNMKGMDMDGMDMKNMDMKEMKMQPDTIPTKKDMDMGNMDGMNMPARPSGGNNMQGMDMGMPGEFNYNMLRALHPTTLDSTLKPREIKLTLTGNMLRYVWSFDFKTLSVADKIIIHKGERVRFVLTNNTMMRHPLHLHGHFFRFINSQGDYSPLKHTFDIKPMETVTIEFEAN
;
A
#
# COMPACT_ATOMS: atom_id res chain seq x y z
N MET A 1 31.13 -43.74 54.75
CA MET A 1 30.07 -42.74 54.97
C MET A 1 29.91 -41.88 53.78
N LYS A 2 28.91 -42.18 52.89
CA LYS A 2 28.61 -41.45 51.68
C LYS A 2 27.54 -40.41 51.99
N LYS A 3 27.85 -39.14 51.78
CA LYS A 3 26.85 -38.06 51.88
C LYS A 3 26.23 -37.86 50.50
N LEU A 4 24.95 -38.11 50.42
CA LEU A 4 24.10 -37.86 49.25
C LEU A 4 23.66 -36.39 49.29
N LEU A 5 24.00 -35.61 48.26
CA LEU A 5 23.57 -34.21 48.09
C LEU A 5 22.34 -34.20 47.19
N PHE A 6 21.18 -33.83 47.74
CA PHE A 6 19.95 -33.60 46.98
C PHE A 6 20.00 -32.19 46.37
N PHE A 7 19.97 -32.11 45.04
CA PHE A 7 19.71 -30.86 44.31
C PHE A 7 18.20 -30.73 44.09
N VAL A 8 17.59 -29.78 44.78
CA VAL A 8 16.20 -29.38 44.51
C VAL A 8 16.21 -28.39 43.34
N LEU A 9 15.67 -28.82 42.19
CA LEU A 9 15.43 -27.96 41.06
C LEU A 9 14.18 -27.11 41.35
N MET A 10 14.35 -25.84 41.71
CA MET A 10 13.25 -24.86 41.68
C MET A 10 12.99 -24.43 40.25
N VAL A 11 11.88 -24.85 39.70
CA VAL A 11 11.31 -24.30 38.46
C VAL A 11 10.55 -23.03 38.84
N PRO A 12 10.89 -21.85 38.30
CA PRO A 12 10.05 -20.69 38.50
C PRO A 12 8.82 -20.81 37.62
N ILE A 13 7.66 -20.96 38.25
CA ILE A 13 6.36 -20.77 37.59
C ILE A 13 6.23 -19.28 37.27
N CYS A 14 6.53 -18.91 36.04
CA CYS A 14 6.16 -17.59 35.54
C CYS A 14 4.64 -17.57 35.30
N SER A 15 3.91 -17.06 36.27
CA SER A 15 2.55 -16.61 36.10
C SER A 15 2.56 -15.43 35.08
N VAL A 16 1.94 -15.64 33.94
CA VAL A 16 1.65 -14.58 32.99
C VAL A 16 0.56 -13.69 33.61
N ALA A 17 1.00 -12.68 34.35
CA ALA A 17 0.11 -11.60 34.73
C ALA A 17 -0.16 -10.75 33.47
N GLN A 18 -1.35 -10.90 32.87
CA GLN A 18 -1.92 -9.88 32.00
C GLN A 18 -2.10 -8.62 32.84
N MET A 19 -1.16 -7.69 32.73
CA MET A 19 -1.36 -6.34 33.25
C MET A 19 -2.39 -5.64 32.37
N LYS A 20 -3.65 -5.66 32.80
CA LYS A 20 -4.65 -4.69 32.39
C LYS A 20 -4.27 -3.36 33.05
N HIS A 21 -3.48 -2.55 32.39
CA HIS A 21 -3.38 -1.14 32.74
C HIS A 21 -4.62 -0.43 32.18
N SER A 22 -5.65 -0.29 33.02
CA SER A 22 -6.71 0.68 32.78
C SER A 22 -6.14 2.06 33.07
N MET A 23 -5.89 2.86 32.04
CA MET A 23 -5.60 4.27 32.19
C MET A 23 -6.87 4.98 32.73
N PRO A 24 -6.76 5.90 33.70
CA PRO A 24 -7.92 6.69 34.14
C PRO A 24 -8.33 7.64 32.99
N GLY A 25 -9.56 7.48 32.47
CA GLY A 25 -10.14 8.41 31.53
C GLY A 25 -10.58 7.87 30.17
N ALA A 26 -10.23 6.64 29.80
CA ALA A 26 -10.83 6.01 28.62
C ALA A 26 -12.28 5.68 28.94
N LYS A 27 -13.23 6.50 28.47
CA LYS A 27 -14.62 6.07 28.38
C LYS A 27 -14.62 4.86 27.45
N ASP A 28 -14.96 3.71 28.01
CA ASP A 28 -15.22 2.48 27.26
C ASP A 28 -16.42 2.76 26.33
N ASN A 29 -16.13 3.32 25.17
CA ASN A 29 -17.08 3.43 24.08
C ASN A 29 -17.20 2.03 23.51
N GLY A 30 -18.02 1.22 24.18
CA GLY A 30 -18.26 -0.17 23.88
C GLY A 30 -18.29 -0.39 22.38
N VAL A 31 -17.44 -1.29 21.89
CA VAL A 31 -17.45 -1.80 20.52
C VAL A 31 -18.89 -2.19 20.23
N LYS A 32 -19.62 -1.33 19.51
CA LYS A 32 -20.96 -1.67 19.04
C LYS A 32 -20.78 -2.86 18.10
N LYS A 33 -21.28 -4.03 18.55
CA LYS A 33 -21.38 -5.20 17.68
C LYS A 33 -22.14 -4.80 16.44
N ILE A 34 -21.44 -4.74 15.31
CA ILE A 34 -22.05 -4.46 14.01
C ILE A 34 -22.81 -5.70 13.61
N THR A 35 -24.10 -5.57 13.41
CA THR A 35 -25.02 -6.66 13.06
C THR A 35 -25.40 -6.59 11.58
N ALA A 36 -25.42 -7.69 10.96
CA ALA A 36 -25.51 -8.17 9.55
C ALA A 36 -26.34 -7.40 8.48
N TYR A 37 -25.92 -7.35 7.16
CA TYR A 37 -26.54 -6.58 6.04
C TYR A 37 -26.89 -7.36 4.75
N ASN A 38 -28.03 -7.13 4.07
CA ASN A 38 -28.48 -7.68 2.78
C ASN A 38 -28.40 -6.66 1.63
N PHE A 39 -27.86 -7.04 0.45
CA PHE A 39 -27.58 -6.16 -0.70
C PHE A 39 -28.80 -5.58 -1.43
N PRO A 40 -28.78 -4.32 -1.88
CA PRO A 40 -28.10 -3.91 -3.10
C PRO A 40 -27.10 -2.77 -2.90
N LEU A 41 -25.93 -2.85 -3.57
CA LEU A 41 -24.93 -1.81 -3.60
C LEU A 41 -25.52 -0.53 -4.19
N LYS A 42 -25.66 0.52 -3.38
CA LYS A 42 -25.84 1.88 -3.87
C LYS A 42 -24.47 2.56 -3.92
N PRO A 43 -24.22 3.43 -4.93
CA PRO A 43 -22.95 4.11 -5.06
C PRO A 43 -22.69 5.05 -3.89
N ALA A 44 -21.43 5.13 -3.45
CA ALA A 44 -20.98 6.30 -2.72
C ALA A 44 -21.10 7.48 -3.70
N GLN A 45 -22.07 8.33 -3.49
CA GLN A 45 -22.15 9.60 -4.22
C GLN A 45 -21.02 10.47 -3.67
N THR A 46 -20.06 10.83 -4.50
CA THR A 46 -19.18 11.96 -4.24
C THR A 46 -20.09 13.19 -4.27
N GLY A 47 -20.67 13.51 -3.09
CA GLY A 47 -21.81 14.42 -3.03
C GLY A 47 -21.38 15.87 -2.95
N ALA A 48 -21.42 16.58 -4.04
CA ALA A 48 -21.76 17.98 -4.01
C ALA A 48 -23.29 18.09 -3.81
N GLY A 49 -23.75 18.41 -2.58
CA GLY A 49 -25.11 18.85 -2.37
C GLY A 49 -25.99 18.15 -1.33
N ILE A 50 -25.56 17.10 -0.66
CA ILE A 50 -26.36 16.49 0.41
C ILE A 50 -25.84 17.01 1.77
N VAL A 51 -26.63 17.84 2.44
CA VAL A 51 -26.34 18.28 3.82
C VAL A 51 -26.82 17.16 4.75
N TYR A 52 -25.89 16.28 5.17
CA TYR A 52 -26.15 15.35 6.26
C TYR A 52 -26.05 16.08 7.59
N GLN A 53 -27.03 15.95 8.46
CA GLN A 53 -26.89 16.33 9.87
C GLN A 53 -26.16 15.21 10.62
N GLY A 54 -24.84 15.16 10.46
CA GLY A 54 -24.00 14.22 11.16
C GLY A 54 -23.75 14.60 12.61
N LYS A 55 -23.23 13.66 13.36
CA LYS A 55 -22.83 13.85 14.77
C LYS A 55 -21.38 14.34 14.82
N LYS A 56 -21.03 14.99 15.93
CA LYS A 56 -19.63 15.15 16.32
C LYS A 56 -19.17 13.85 16.97
N VAL A 57 -18.13 13.24 16.41
CA VAL A 57 -17.53 12.02 16.93
C VAL A 57 -16.12 12.34 17.38
N GLU A 58 -15.83 12.07 18.65
CA GLU A 58 -14.59 12.48 19.29
C GLU A 58 -13.73 11.27 19.64
N TYR A 59 -12.42 11.37 19.36
CA TYR A 59 -11.40 10.40 19.75
C TYR A 59 -10.21 11.12 20.40
N ASP A 60 -9.63 10.45 21.40
CA ASP A 60 -8.35 10.83 22.00
C ASP A 60 -7.31 9.76 21.67
N LEU A 61 -6.25 10.14 20.95
CA LEU A 61 -5.17 9.27 20.50
C LEU A 61 -3.89 9.62 21.26
N TYR A 62 -3.49 8.76 22.18
CA TYR A 62 -2.27 8.94 22.98
C TYR A 62 -1.12 8.19 22.32
N VAL A 63 -0.19 8.94 21.72
CA VAL A 63 0.99 8.38 21.04
C VAL A 63 2.11 8.20 22.05
N THR A 64 2.59 6.96 22.20
CA THR A 64 3.58 6.60 23.22
C THR A 64 4.65 5.66 22.69
N ASP A 65 5.87 5.80 23.19
CA ASP A 65 6.88 4.76 23.07
C ASP A 65 6.47 3.51 23.86
N THR A 66 6.66 2.34 23.28
CA THR A 66 6.31 1.07 23.91
C THR A 66 7.31 -0.05 23.57
N MET A 67 7.16 -1.19 24.22
CA MET A 67 7.93 -2.40 23.92
C MET A 67 6.98 -3.52 23.49
N VAL A 68 7.18 -4.05 22.27
CA VAL A 68 6.41 -5.17 21.73
C VAL A 68 7.25 -6.43 21.58
N ASN A 69 6.58 -7.56 21.39
CA ASN A 69 7.22 -8.86 21.18
C ASN A 69 6.44 -9.68 20.14
N PHE A 70 6.68 -9.41 18.85
CA PHE A 70 6.07 -10.17 17.74
C PHE A 70 6.90 -11.40 17.33
N THR A 71 8.20 -11.44 17.68
CA THR A 71 9.17 -12.40 17.15
C THR A 71 9.81 -13.30 18.23
N GLY A 72 9.38 -13.18 19.49
CA GLY A 72 10.07 -13.75 20.65
C GLY A 72 11.12 -12.81 21.26
N LYS A 73 11.36 -11.64 20.64
CA LYS A 73 12.30 -10.62 21.11
C LYS A 73 11.55 -9.32 21.40
N ARG A 74 11.83 -8.72 22.55
CA ARG A 74 11.27 -7.40 22.87
C ARG A 74 11.97 -6.33 22.03
N ARG A 75 11.19 -5.50 21.37
CA ARG A 75 11.66 -4.39 20.53
C ARG A 75 10.89 -3.12 20.83
N HIS A 76 11.58 -1.99 20.68
CA HIS A 76 10.95 -0.67 20.76
C HIS A 76 9.96 -0.49 19.60
N ALA A 77 8.82 0.09 19.91
CA ALA A 77 7.76 0.42 18.98
C ALA A 77 7.06 1.71 19.41
N ILE A 78 6.21 2.23 18.56
CA ILE A 78 5.33 3.36 18.86
C ILE A 78 3.89 2.86 18.80
N ALA A 79 3.12 3.11 19.85
CA ALA A 79 1.74 2.68 19.95
C ALA A 79 0.79 3.86 20.10
N ILE A 80 -0.45 3.71 19.66
CA ILE A 80 -1.55 4.60 20.00
C ILE A 80 -2.49 3.88 20.94
N ASN A 81 -2.80 4.52 22.07
CA ASN A 81 -3.65 3.95 23.14
C ASN A 81 -3.15 2.56 23.60
N GLY A 82 -1.82 2.36 23.59
CA GLY A 82 -1.15 1.15 24.05
C GLY A 82 -1.26 -0.07 23.14
N GLN A 83 -1.68 0.08 21.87
CA GLN A 83 -1.85 -1.04 20.95
C GLN A 83 -1.24 -0.79 19.57
N ILE A 84 -0.88 -1.87 18.87
CA ILE A 84 -0.44 -1.92 17.47
C ILE A 84 -1.14 -3.12 16.79
N PRO A 85 -1.90 -2.91 15.71
CA PRO A 85 -2.30 -1.63 15.13
C PRO A 85 -3.06 -0.77 16.14
N ALA A 86 -3.05 0.54 15.92
CA ALA A 86 -3.79 1.52 16.67
C ALA A 86 -5.32 1.28 16.60
N PRO A 87 -6.14 1.92 17.46
CA PRO A 87 -7.61 1.73 17.47
C PRO A 87 -8.25 1.94 16.11
N ILE A 88 -9.31 1.18 15.81
CA ILE A 88 -10.17 1.44 14.65
C ILE A 88 -11.00 2.68 14.98
N LEU A 89 -10.96 3.68 14.10
CA LEU A 89 -11.81 4.86 14.19
C LEU A 89 -13.06 4.62 13.32
N GLU A 90 -14.21 4.63 13.94
CA GLU A 90 -15.49 4.37 13.26
C GLU A 90 -16.35 5.63 13.22
N PHE A 91 -16.84 5.96 12.03
CA PHE A 91 -17.67 7.12 11.76
C PHE A 91 -18.83 6.75 10.82
N THR A 92 -19.72 7.70 10.65
CA THR A 92 -20.75 7.67 9.59
C THR A 92 -20.54 8.87 8.66
N GLU A 93 -20.76 8.68 7.37
CA GLU A 93 -20.74 9.76 6.38
C GLU A 93 -21.68 10.89 6.83
N GLY A 94 -21.18 12.12 6.79
CA GLY A 94 -21.84 13.30 7.34
C GLY A 94 -21.41 13.66 8.75
N ASP A 95 -20.72 12.78 9.48
CA ASP A 95 -20.17 13.10 10.79
C ASP A 95 -19.06 14.16 10.70
N THR A 96 -18.84 14.85 11.80
CA THR A 96 -17.65 15.67 12.00
C THR A 96 -16.70 14.94 12.92
N ALA A 97 -15.53 14.57 12.42
CA ALA A 97 -14.46 14.00 13.22
C ALA A 97 -13.80 15.10 14.06
N ILE A 98 -13.61 14.83 15.35
CA ILE A 98 -12.81 15.64 16.27
C ILE A 98 -11.82 14.69 16.92
N ILE A 99 -10.55 14.76 16.48
CA ILE A 99 -9.53 13.79 16.90
C ILE A 99 -8.38 14.56 17.57
N ARG A 100 -8.18 14.29 18.86
CA ARG A 100 -7.08 14.89 19.63
C ARG A 100 -5.92 13.91 19.64
N VAL A 101 -4.80 14.32 19.08
CA VAL A 101 -3.56 13.56 19.07
C VAL A 101 -2.66 14.11 20.17
N HIS A 102 -2.47 13.32 21.23
CA HIS A 102 -1.62 13.66 22.38
C HIS A 102 -0.25 13.02 22.20
N ASN A 103 0.77 13.81 21.99
CA ASN A 103 2.14 13.30 21.84
C ASN A 103 2.81 13.15 23.22
N LEU A 104 2.88 11.94 23.71
CA LEU A 104 3.55 11.59 24.98
C LEU A 104 4.99 11.10 24.78
N MET A 105 5.50 11.16 23.54
CA MET A 105 6.89 10.80 23.23
C MET A 105 7.84 11.98 23.49
N LYS A 106 9.14 11.71 23.33
CA LYS A 106 10.21 12.72 23.42
C LYS A 106 10.59 13.32 22.07
N MET A 107 9.91 12.97 21.00
CA MET A 107 10.11 13.45 19.64
C MET A 107 8.78 13.90 19.06
N GLU A 108 8.84 14.76 18.06
CA GLU A 108 7.67 15.19 17.31
C GLU A 108 6.97 14.01 16.64
N THR A 109 5.69 14.15 16.36
CA THR A 109 4.89 13.18 15.59
C THR A 109 3.90 13.87 14.68
N SER A 110 3.27 13.09 13.82
CA SER A 110 2.17 13.53 12.96
C SER A 110 1.22 12.38 12.69
N ILE A 111 -0.01 12.67 12.32
CA ILE A 111 -0.98 11.68 11.84
C ILE A 111 -1.58 12.20 10.54
N HIS A 112 -1.43 11.41 9.49
CA HIS A 112 -2.09 11.61 8.21
C HIS A 112 -3.32 10.69 8.10
N TRP A 113 -4.41 11.22 7.54
CA TRP A 113 -5.70 10.55 7.35
C TRP A 113 -5.80 10.05 5.90
N HIS A 114 -5.20 8.92 5.63
CA HIS A 114 -4.96 8.42 4.28
C HIS A 114 -6.26 8.11 3.53
N GLY A 115 -6.46 8.77 2.38
CA GLY A 115 -7.61 8.58 1.49
C GLY A 115 -8.85 9.38 1.88
N ILE A 116 -8.81 10.21 2.91
CA ILE A 116 -9.93 11.04 3.32
C ILE A 116 -9.86 12.42 2.66
N LEU A 117 -10.97 12.85 2.08
CA LEU A 117 -11.14 14.21 1.56
C LEU A 117 -11.40 15.16 2.73
N LEU A 118 -10.46 16.02 3.04
CA LEU A 118 -10.49 16.92 4.18
C LEU A 118 -9.80 18.27 3.86
N PRO A 119 -10.02 19.32 4.67
CA PRO A 119 -9.31 20.57 4.50
C PRO A 119 -7.79 20.38 4.60
N ASN A 120 -7.03 20.96 3.68
CA ASN A 120 -5.57 20.77 3.56
C ASN A 120 -4.79 20.96 4.88
N LYS A 121 -5.20 21.90 5.74
CA LYS A 121 -4.58 22.12 7.05
C LYS A 121 -4.74 20.95 8.04
N GLU A 122 -5.69 20.05 7.79
CA GLU A 122 -5.99 18.87 8.61
C GLU A 122 -5.39 17.57 8.04
N ASP A 123 -4.64 17.66 6.93
CA ASP A 123 -4.09 16.50 6.21
C ASP A 123 -3.00 15.74 6.99
N GLY A 124 -2.35 16.41 7.92
CA GLY A 124 -1.42 15.77 8.86
C GLY A 124 0.01 15.54 8.33
N VAL A 125 0.38 16.11 7.18
CA VAL A 125 1.76 16.04 6.68
C VAL A 125 2.60 17.14 7.34
N PRO A 126 3.58 16.78 8.19
CA PRO A 126 4.33 17.74 8.97
C PRO A 126 5.10 18.71 8.07
N TYR A 127 5.15 19.98 8.46
CA TYR A 127 5.84 21.09 7.77
C TYR A 127 5.30 21.44 6.38
N LEU A 128 4.33 20.67 5.85
CA LEU A 128 3.73 20.94 4.54
C LEU A 128 2.28 21.43 4.66
N THR A 129 1.43 20.66 5.31
CA THR A 129 0.00 20.94 5.45
C THR A 129 -0.40 21.23 6.90
N THR A 130 0.25 20.60 7.86
CA THR A 130 -0.08 20.64 9.28
C THR A 130 1.20 20.84 10.09
N SER A 131 1.14 21.53 11.22
CA SER A 131 2.27 21.57 12.16
C SER A 131 2.50 20.18 12.77
N PRO A 132 3.76 19.76 12.98
CA PRO A 132 4.00 18.56 13.77
C PRO A 132 3.44 18.73 15.18
N VAL A 133 3.12 17.60 15.83
CA VAL A 133 2.72 17.59 17.24
C VAL A 133 3.98 17.43 18.08
N GLU A 134 4.38 18.50 18.76
CA GLU A 134 5.61 18.51 19.56
C GLU A 134 5.50 17.64 20.83
N PRO A 135 6.62 17.24 21.45
CA PRO A 135 6.62 16.50 22.70
C PRO A 135 5.79 17.16 23.80
N GLY A 136 4.82 16.43 24.34
CA GLY A 136 3.92 16.90 25.41
C GLY A 136 2.76 17.77 24.91
N GLU A 137 2.67 18.04 23.62
CA GLU A 137 1.57 18.82 23.03
C GLU A 137 0.43 17.94 22.56
N THR A 138 -0.70 18.60 22.30
CA THR A 138 -1.91 18.01 21.71
C THR A 138 -2.33 18.82 20.51
N TYR A 139 -2.51 18.15 19.36
CA TYR A 139 -3.14 18.76 18.19
C TYR A 139 -4.56 18.20 18.02
N THR A 140 -5.53 19.09 17.75
CA THR A 140 -6.92 18.71 17.53
C THR A 140 -7.27 18.85 16.05
N PHE A 141 -7.44 17.73 15.38
CA PHE A 141 -7.96 17.67 14.03
C PHE A 141 -9.49 17.80 14.05
N THR A 142 -10.03 18.63 13.16
CA THR A 142 -11.50 18.80 13.05
C THR A 142 -11.88 18.91 11.58
N PHE A 143 -12.58 17.90 11.06
CA PHE A 143 -12.98 17.88 9.65
C PHE A 143 -14.29 17.11 9.43
N PRO A 144 -15.07 17.50 8.40
CA PRO A 144 -16.25 16.77 8.00
C PRO A 144 -15.88 15.49 7.24
N LEU A 145 -16.70 14.46 7.38
CA LEU A 145 -16.58 13.19 6.65
C LEU A 145 -17.62 13.17 5.53
N ILE A 146 -17.21 13.48 4.31
CA ILE A 146 -18.09 13.70 3.16
C ILE A 146 -18.24 12.48 2.24
N HIS A 147 -17.66 11.37 2.61
CA HIS A 147 -17.72 10.09 1.89
C HIS A 147 -17.60 8.92 2.86
N SER A 148 -18.08 7.75 2.46
CA SER A 148 -17.96 6.50 3.20
C SER A 148 -16.86 5.61 2.62
N GLY A 149 -16.44 4.56 3.34
CA GLY A 149 -15.49 3.57 2.86
C GLY A 149 -14.52 3.06 3.92
N THR A 150 -13.50 2.33 3.46
CA THR A 150 -12.42 1.77 4.26
C THR A 150 -11.15 2.56 4.00
N TYR A 151 -10.58 3.12 5.05
CA TYR A 151 -9.40 3.99 5.03
C TYR A 151 -8.47 3.62 6.17
N TRP A 152 -7.36 4.36 6.32
CA TRP A 152 -6.43 4.16 7.41
C TRP A 152 -5.75 5.48 7.81
N TYR A 153 -5.02 5.45 8.90
CA TYR A 153 -4.23 6.59 9.37
C TYR A 153 -2.86 6.13 9.83
N HIS A 154 -1.86 6.97 9.62
CA HIS A 154 -0.48 6.63 9.97
C HIS A 154 0.37 7.89 10.20
N SER A 155 1.53 7.70 10.80
CA SER A 155 2.49 8.80 10.92
C SER A 155 3.12 9.14 9.58
N HIS A 156 3.28 10.42 9.33
CA HIS A 156 4.06 10.95 8.22
C HIS A 156 5.42 11.50 8.67
N THR A 157 5.81 11.22 9.94
CA THR A 157 7.07 11.66 10.54
C THR A 157 8.12 10.56 10.43
N MET A 158 9.12 10.77 9.57
CA MET A 158 10.29 9.90 9.39
C MET A 158 9.94 8.41 9.19
N VAL A 159 10.29 7.54 10.16
CA VAL A 159 10.08 6.08 10.12
C VAL A 159 9.13 5.60 11.23
N GLN A 160 8.27 6.47 11.72
CA GLN A 160 7.35 6.12 12.81
C GLN A 160 6.26 5.15 12.37
N GLU A 161 5.81 5.21 11.11
CA GLU A 161 4.92 4.24 10.52
C GLU A 161 5.50 2.82 10.64
N GLN A 162 6.74 2.60 10.20
CA GLN A 162 7.44 1.32 10.35
C GLN A 162 7.56 0.88 11.82
N SER A 163 7.55 1.84 12.75
CA SER A 163 7.65 1.58 14.19
C SER A 163 6.32 1.19 14.84
N GLY A 164 5.20 1.19 14.09
CA GLY A 164 3.89 0.74 14.59
C GLY A 164 2.82 1.82 14.65
N LEU A 165 3.10 3.06 14.18
CA LEU A 165 2.18 4.17 14.29
C LEU A 165 1.23 4.21 13.08
N TYR A 166 0.26 3.30 13.05
CA TYR A 166 -0.80 3.16 12.04
C TYR A 166 -2.05 2.51 12.62
N GLY A 167 -3.22 2.82 12.02
CA GLY A 167 -4.51 2.26 12.42
C GLY A 167 -5.56 2.40 11.32
N SER A 168 -6.71 1.78 11.50
CA SER A 168 -7.80 1.71 10.52
C SER A 168 -8.85 2.78 10.73
N ILE A 169 -9.49 3.23 9.64
CA ILE A 169 -10.67 4.09 9.66
C ILE A 169 -11.77 3.42 8.85
N VAL A 170 -12.96 3.35 9.41
CA VAL A 170 -14.17 2.90 8.73
C VAL A 170 -15.20 4.02 8.79
N ILE A 171 -15.64 4.48 7.63
CA ILE A 171 -16.72 5.46 7.51
C ILE A 171 -17.92 4.74 6.91
N HIS A 172 -18.95 4.51 7.72
CA HIS A 172 -20.19 3.87 7.28
C HIS A 172 -21.00 4.82 6.43
N PRO A 173 -21.74 4.32 5.40
CA PRO A 173 -22.63 5.18 4.62
C PRO A 173 -23.72 5.82 5.48
N ALA A 174 -24.09 7.06 5.17
CA ALA A 174 -25.19 7.75 5.83
C ALA A 174 -26.54 7.05 5.61
N GLN A 175 -26.72 6.42 4.45
CA GLN A 175 -27.88 5.58 4.16
C GLN A 175 -27.63 4.16 4.62
N PRO A 176 -28.58 3.55 5.36
CA PRO A 176 -28.40 2.17 5.81
C PRO A 176 -28.16 1.25 4.63
N GLU A 177 -27.00 0.64 4.59
CA GLU A 177 -26.73 -0.52 3.74
C GLU A 177 -27.29 -1.78 4.42
N PRO A 178 -27.64 -2.77 3.63
CA PRO A 178 -27.99 -4.08 4.15
C PRO A 178 -26.87 -4.71 4.98
N GLN A 179 -27.18 -5.28 6.15
CA GLN A 179 -26.22 -5.64 7.21
C GLN A 179 -25.47 -6.95 6.91
N LEU A 180 -24.22 -6.88 6.46
CA LEU A 180 -23.27 -7.99 6.51
C LEU A 180 -22.46 -7.95 7.81
N LYS A 181 -22.03 -9.10 8.27
CA LYS A 181 -20.98 -9.15 9.27
C LYS A 181 -19.69 -8.64 8.63
N GLU A 182 -19.01 -7.76 9.34
CA GLU A 182 -17.79 -7.13 8.82
C GLU A 182 -16.60 -7.39 9.74
N TYR A 183 -15.42 -7.54 9.14
CA TYR A 183 -14.15 -7.53 9.85
C TYR A 183 -13.18 -6.58 9.15
N VAL A 184 -12.49 -5.78 9.93
CA VAL A 184 -11.39 -4.94 9.45
C VAL A 184 -10.08 -5.72 9.62
N LEU A 185 -9.34 -5.85 8.53
CA LEU A 185 -8.08 -6.59 8.47
C LEU A 185 -6.97 -5.64 8.02
N LEU A 186 -6.17 -5.18 8.97
CA LEU A 186 -5.00 -4.37 8.67
C LEU A 186 -3.77 -5.29 8.59
N LEU A 187 -3.18 -5.34 7.39
CA LEU A 187 -1.95 -6.07 7.10
C LEU A 187 -0.76 -5.17 7.40
N SER A 188 0.28 -5.73 7.99
CA SER A 188 1.51 -5.00 8.28
C SER A 188 2.73 -5.90 8.25
N ASP A 189 3.90 -5.29 8.06
CA ASP A 189 5.20 -5.92 8.15
C ASP A 189 5.91 -5.50 9.44
N TRP A 190 6.71 -6.40 9.98
CA TRP A 190 7.47 -6.13 11.20
C TRP A 190 8.93 -6.55 11.06
N THR A 191 9.83 -5.66 11.44
CA THR A 191 11.25 -5.95 11.57
C THR A 191 11.74 -5.76 13.00
N ASP A 192 12.62 -6.64 13.47
CA ASP A 192 13.33 -6.48 14.74
C ASP A 192 14.48 -5.48 14.66
N GLU A 193 14.81 -5.00 13.46
CA GLU A 193 15.84 -4.00 13.27
C GLU A 193 15.30 -2.59 13.58
N ASN A 194 16.17 -1.72 14.03
CA ASN A 194 15.80 -0.31 14.19
C ASN A 194 15.49 0.29 12.80
N PRO A 195 14.33 0.91 12.58
CA PRO A 195 13.94 1.44 11.27
C PRO A 195 14.92 2.45 10.67
N HIS A 196 15.59 3.26 11.48
CA HIS A 196 16.67 4.14 11.02
C HIS A 196 17.88 3.34 10.50
N GLN A 197 18.15 2.17 11.09
CA GLN A 197 19.22 1.29 10.63
C GLN A 197 18.83 0.63 9.30
N VAL A 198 17.56 0.24 9.13
CA VAL A 198 17.02 -0.24 7.85
C VAL A 198 17.25 0.78 6.75
N MET A 199 16.82 2.03 6.97
CA MET A 199 17.03 3.12 6.01
C MET A 199 18.51 3.36 5.71
N ARG A 200 19.39 3.21 6.69
CA ARG A 200 20.84 3.34 6.49
C ARG A 200 21.38 2.21 5.61
N TYR A 201 20.92 0.98 5.78
CA TYR A 201 21.33 -0.14 4.91
C TYR A 201 20.85 0.04 3.47
N LEU A 202 19.61 0.44 3.26
CA LEU A 202 19.07 0.73 1.94
C LEU A 202 19.92 1.80 1.21
N LYS A 203 20.24 2.90 1.90
CA LYS A 203 21.04 4.00 1.32
C LYS A 203 22.50 3.66 1.06
N ARG A 204 23.04 2.61 1.68
CA ARG A 204 24.43 2.17 1.46
C ARG A 204 24.58 1.28 0.23
N GLY A 205 23.51 0.73 -0.28
CA GLY A 205 23.49 -0.34 -1.26
C GLY A 205 24.09 -1.62 -0.68
N GLY A 206 23.68 -2.76 -1.14
CA GLY A 206 24.22 -4.04 -0.72
C GLY A 206 23.18 -5.14 -0.70
N GLU A 207 23.64 -6.37 -0.67
CA GLU A 207 22.81 -7.57 -0.78
C GLU A 207 22.38 -8.14 0.58
N TRP A 208 22.48 -7.34 1.66
CA TRP A 208 22.19 -7.81 3.03
C TRP A 208 20.79 -8.42 3.17
N TYR A 209 19.78 -7.73 2.66
CA TYR A 209 18.41 -8.23 2.72
C TYR A 209 18.14 -9.35 1.73
N ALA A 210 18.74 -9.33 0.54
CA ALA A 210 18.68 -10.44 -0.40
C ALA A 210 19.28 -11.73 0.18
N ILE A 211 20.41 -11.63 0.90
CA ILE A 211 21.01 -12.76 1.64
C ILE A 211 20.05 -13.28 2.72
N LYS A 212 19.48 -12.39 3.54
CA LYS A 212 18.55 -12.77 4.63
C LYS A 212 17.29 -13.47 4.11
N LYS A 213 16.75 -13.02 2.98
CA LYS A 213 15.60 -13.62 2.32
C LYS A 213 15.94 -14.89 1.58
N GLY A 214 17.25 -15.20 1.41
CA GLY A 214 17.71 -16.26 0.53
C GLY A 214 17.36 -16.01 -0.94
N ALA A 215 17.28 -14.74 -1.34
CA ALA A 215 17.00 -14.31 -2.70
C ALA A 215 18.30 -14.16 -3.53
N LEU A 216 19.47 -14.27 -2.91
CA LEU A 216 20.74 -14.21 -3.61
C LEU A 216 20.92 -15.44 -4.50
N GLN A 217 21.03 -15.21 -5.80
CA GLN A 217 21.20 -16.28 -6.79
C GLN A 217 22.65 -16.78 -6.75
N SER A 218 22.85 -18.05 -6.37
CA SER A 218 24.17 -18.70 -6.35
C SER A 218 24.62 -19.13 -7.74
N TYR A 219 25.93 -19.34 -7.91
CA TYR A 219 26.48 -19.92 -9.17
C TYR A 219 25.93 -21.31 -9.44
N GLY A 220 25.75 -22.14 -8.40
CA GLY A 220 25.17 -23.47 -8.54
C GLY A 220 23.74 -23.44 -9.08
N GLU A 221 22.89 -22.56 -8.56
CA GLU A 221 21.54 -22.35 -9.08
C GLU A 221 21.56 -21.79 -10.51
N ALA A 222 22.47 -20.87 -10.82
CA ALA A 222 22.63 -20.32 -12.17
C ALA A 222 23.00 -21.41 -13.19
N ILE A 223 23.91 -22.33 -12.82
CA ILE A 223 24.29 -23.48 -13.67
C ILE A 223 23.07 -24.39 -13.85
N ALA A 224 22.38 -24.75 -12.76
CA ALA A 224 21.19 -25.61 -12.81
C ALA A 224 20.07 -25.02 -13.66
N ALA A 225 19.92 -23.69 -13.66
CA ALA A 225 18.94 -22.95 -14.47
C ALA A 225 19.40 -22.65 -15.90
N GLY A 226 20.63 -23.00 -16.30
CA GLY A 226 21.19 -22.66 -17.60
C GLY A 226 21.54 -21.17 -17.79
N SER A 227 21.53 -20.38 -16.71
CA SER A 227 21.69 -18.92 -16.69
C SER A 227 23.08 -18.47 -16.20
N PHE A 228 24.08 -19.33 -16.28
CA PHE A 228 25.41 -19.02 -15.78
C PHE A 228 26.05 -17.79 -16.45
N LYS A 229 25.88 -17.65 -17.78
CA LYS A 229 26.38 -16.49 -18.53
C LYS A 229 25.70 -15.19 -18.08
N ASP A 230 24.40 -15.24 -17.79
CA ASP A 230 23.64 -14.07 -17.32
C ASP A 230 24.10 -13.66 -15.92
N LYS A 231 24.34 -14.64 -15.04
CA LYS A 231 24.90 -14.40 -13.70
C LYS A 231 26.29 -13.75 -13.78
N LEU A 232 27.18 -14.25 -14.63
CA LEU A 232 28.51 -13.64 -14.85
C LEU A 232 28.41 -12.22 -15.40
N LYS A 233 27.52 -11.99 -16.36
CA LYS A 233 27.27 -10.66 -16.92
C LYS A 233 26.76 -9.69 -15.86
N GLN A 234 25.80 -10.12 -15.04
CA GLN A 234 25.26 -9.33 -13.92
C GLN A 234 26.38 -8.90 -12.96
N GLU A 235 27.22 -9.84 -12.52
CA GLU A 235 28.33 -9.54 -11.61
C GLU A 235 29.42 -8.66 -12.26
N TRP A 236 29.73 -8.91 -13.51
CA TRP A 236 30.65 -8.06 -14.26
C TRP A 236 30.16 -6.62 -14.37
N GLN A 237 28.85 -6.44 -14.57
CA GLN A 237 28.21 -5.14 -14.63
C GLN A 237 27.92 -4.56 -13.24
N ARG A 238 28.26 -5.27 -12.16
CA ARG A 238 27.96 -4.89 -10.77
C ARG A 238 26.47 -4.58 -10.55
N MET A 239 25.59 -5.30 -11.24
CA MET A 239 24.15 -5.19 -11.04
C MET A 239 23.79 -5.90 -9.73
N PRO A 240 22.92 -5.29 -8.89
CA PRO A 240 22.39 -5.97 -7.70
C PRO A 240 21.73 -7.31 -8.07
N ALA A 241 21.69 -8.24 -7.13
CA ALA A 241 20.91 -9.46 -7.29
C ALA A 241 19.44 -9.11 -7.58
N MET A 242 18.82 -9.88 -8.47
CA MET A 242 17.38 -9.74 -8.72
C MET A 242 16.61 -10.00 -7.42
N ASP A 243 15.85 -9.04 -6.99
CA ASP A 243 14.96 -9.16 -5.84
C ASP A 243 13.70 -8.30 -6.09
N VAL A 244 12.59 -8.68 -5.50
CA VAL A 244 11.31 -8.00 -5.67
C VAL A 244 10.92 -7.12 -4.50
N SER A 245 11.65 -7.20 -3.38
CA SER A 245 11.42 -6.39 -2.20
C SER A 245 12.74 -5.89 -1.63
N ASP A 246 12.74 -4.69 -1.04
CA ASP A 246 13.97 -4.03 -0.58
C ASP A 246 14.39 -4.45 0.82
N VAL A 247 13.44 -4.84 1.67
CA VAL A 247 13.64 -5.08 3.11
C VAL A 247 13.32 -6.52 3.46
N TYR A 248 14.07 -7.09 4.41
CA TYR A 248 13.71 -8.34 5.07
C TYR A 248 12.88 -8.05 6.31
N TYR A 249 11.66 -8.62 6.35
CA TYR A 249 10.80 -8.55 7.52
C TYR A 249 10.82 -9.86 8.32
N ASN A 250 10.81 -9.73 9.64
CA ASN A 250 10.81 -10.87 10.55
C ASN A 250 9.42 -11.51 10.67
N LYS A 251 8.35 -10.72 10.51
CA LYS A 251 6.96 -11.15 10.58
C LYS A 251 6.08 -10.34 9.64
N PHE A 252 5.05 -11.00 9.14
CA PHE A 252 3.90 -10.36 8.51
C PHE A 252 2.70 -10.58 9.41
N LEU A 253 1.93 -9.54 9.62
CA LEU A 253 0.88 -9.53 10.64
C LEU A 253 -0.45 -9.10 10.02
N MET A 254 -1.52 -9.68 10.54
CA MET A 254 -2.91 -9.27 10.31
C MET A 254 -3.47 -8.83 11.67
N ASN A 255 -3.87 -7.57 11.80
CA ASN A 255 -4.29 -6.99 13.08
C ASN A 255 -3.30 -7.26 14.23
N GLY A 256 -1.98 -7.16 13.95
CA GLY A 256 -0.92 -7.37 14.94
C GLY A 256 -0.63 -8.84 15.28
N GLN A 257 -1.18 -9.81 14.55
CA GLN A 257 -0.99 -11.25 14.79
C GLN A 257 -0.59 -11.97 13.49
N GLU A 258 0.22 -13.03 13.58
CA GLU A 258 0.51 -13.90 12.43
C GLU A 258 -0.72 -14.74 12.04
N LYS A 259 -1.53 -15.14 13.03
CA LYS A 259 -2.74 -15.96 12.84
C LYS A 259 -3.85 -15.44 13.74
N ILE A 260 -5.01 -15.22 13.15
CA ILE A 260 -6.20 -14.78 13.88
C ILE A 260 -7.39 -15.68 13.54
N TYR A 261 -8.25 -15.98 14.51
CA TYR A 261 -9.37 -16.92 14.36
C TYR A 261 -10.70 -16.23 14.64
N TYR A 262 -11.55 -16.15 13.63
CA TYR A 262 -12.90 -15.60 13.66
C TYR A 262 -13.92 -16.73 13.81
N LYS A 263 -13.93 -17.37 14.99
CA LYS A 263 -14.77 -18.54 15.32
C LYS A 263 -16.26 -18.21 15.41
N ASP A 264 -16.61 -16.94 15.52
CA ASP A 264 -17.96 -16.42 15.54
C ASP A 264 -18.57 -16.26 14.13
N ALA A 265 -17.78 -16.46 13.07
CA ALA A 265 -18.23 -16.55 11.69
C ALA A 265 -19.04 -17.84 11.50
N LYS A 266 -20.31 -17.71 11.07
CA LYS A 266 -21.25 -18.83 11.00
C LYS A 266 -21.15 -19.57 9.66
N PRO A 267 -21.38 -20.89 9.62
CA PRO A 267 -21.45 -21.66 8.37
C PRO A 267 -22.40 -21.01 7.35
N GLY A 268 -21.99 -20.95 6.08
CA GLY A 268 -22.74 -20.33 4.98
C GLY A 268 -22.86 -18.81 5.02
N GLU A 269 -22.38 -18.16 6.09
CA GLU A 269 -22.47 -16.69 6.23
C GLU A 269 -21.61 -15.99 5.18
N VAL A 270 -22.16 -14.95 4.56
CA VAL A 270 -21.41 -14.04 3.69
C VAL A 270 -20.87 -12.89 4.56
N ILE A 271 -19.57 -12.68 4.54
CA ILE A 271 -18.87 -11.72 5.38
C ILE A 271 -18.15 -10.69 4.48
N ARG A 272 -18.21 -9.43 4.87
CA ARG A 272 -17.39 -8.35 4.29
C ARG A 272 -16.06 -8.27 5.03
N LEU A 273 -14.97 -8.35 4.32
CA LEU A 273 -13.64 -8.09 4.84
C LEU A 273 -13.16 -6.76 4.29
N ARG A 274 -12.88 -5.83 5.18
CA ARG A 274 -12.27 -4.53 4.89
C ARG A 274 -10.77 -4.65 5.07
N ILE A 275 -10.05 -4.80 3.96
CA ILE A 275 -8.63 -5.14 3.95
C ILE A 275 -7.82 -3.88 3.66
N ILE A 276 -6.86 -3.59 4.52
CA ILE A 276 -5.98 -2.42 4.45
C ILE A 276 -4.54 -2.93 4.42
N ASN A 277 -3.74 -2.48 3.48
CA ASN A 277 -2.31 -2.71 3.53
C ASN A 277 -1.60 -1.52 4.19
N GLY A 278 -1.43 -1.59 5.50
CA GLY A 278 -0.69 -0.61 6.30
C GLY A 278 0.78 -0.99 6.53
N SER A 279 1.39 -1.74 5.61
CA SER A 279 2.82 -2.08 5.66
C SER A 279 3.68 -0.92 5.23
N ALA A 280 4.90 -0.84 5.76
CA ALA A 280 5.85 0.17 5.35
C ALA A 280 6.42 -0.05 3.94
N SER A 281 6.55 -1.32 3.48
CA SER A 281 7.01 -1.60 2.12
C SER A 281 6.52 -2.93 1.51
N SER A 282 5.76 -3.74 2.26
CA SER A 282 5.36 -5.06 1.77
C SER A 282 4.08 -5.02 0.94
N TYR A 283 4.13 -5.63 -0.23
CA TYR A 283 2.95 -6.00 -1.01
C TYR A 283 2.48 -7.37 -0.57
N PHE A 284 1.18 -7.64 -0.67
CA PHE A 284 0.64 -8.96 -0.39
C PHE A 284 -0.19 -9.51 -1.53
N THR A 285 -0.15 -10.84 -1.65
CA THR A 285 -1.09 -11.61 -2.45
C THR A 285 -2.08 -12.28 -1.50
N LEU A 286 -3.35 -11.94 -1.64
CA LEU A 286 -4.45 -12.50 -0.85
C LEU A 286 -5.05 -13.68 -1.59
N GLN A 287 -5.23 -14.80 -0.87
CA GLN A 287 -5.92 -16.00 -1.37
C GLN A 287 -6.82 -16.56 -0.28
N TYR A 288 -7.97 -17.11 -0.69
CA TYR A 288 -8.95 -17.67 0.22
C TYR A 288 -9.09 -19.19 0.02
N GLY A 289 -9.19 -19.95 1.10
CA GLY A 289 -9.28 -21.43 1.08
C GLY A 289 -10.51 -21.99 0.36
N MET A 290 -11.53 -21.15 0.11
CA MET A 290 -12.72 -21.50 -0.69
C MET A 290 -12.59 -21.11 -2.18
N SER A 291 -11.38 -20.86 -2.67
CA SER A 291 -11.01 -20.60 -4.06
C SER A 291 -11.15 -19.16 -4.54
N TYR A 292 -12.19 -18.42 -4.22
CA TYR A 292 -12.35 -17.05 -4.69
C TYR A 292 -12.94 -16.10 -3.64
N MET A 293 -12.67 -14.82 -3.82
CA MET A 293 -13.24 -13.69 -3.10
C MET A 293 -13.98 -12.81 -4.09
N ARG A 294 -15.00 -12.13 -3.64
CA ARG A 294 -15.74 -11.16 -4.47
C ARG A 294 -15.36 -9.74 -4.06
N LEU A 295 -14.53 -9.10 -4.87
CA LEU A 295 -14.11 -7.72 -4.68
C LEU A 295 -15.29 -6.77 -4.93
N ILE A 296 -15.58 -5.88 -4.00
CA ILE A 296 -16.73 -4.97 -4.03
C ILE A 296 -16.37 -3.48 -3.86
N ALA A 297 -15.19 -3.18 -3.31
CA ALA A 297 -14.71 -1.81 -3.21
C ALA A 297 -13.17 -1.76 -3.32
N ALA A 298 -12.65 -0.67 -3.84
CA ALA A 298 -11.23 -0.35 -3.92
C ALA A 298 -11.02 1.08 -3.44
N ASP A 299 -10.05 1.29 -2.53
CA ASP A 299 -9.74 2.58 -1.92
C ASP A 299 -10.99 3.30 -1.35
N GLY A 300 -11.83 2.54 -0.64
CA GLY A 300 -13.05 3.04 -0.03
C GLY A 300 -14.23 3.23 -0.98
N ILE A 301 -14.02 3.16 -2.30
CA ILE A 301 -15.06 3.40 -3.31
C ILE A 301 -15.61 2.08 -3.85
N ASN A 302 -16.94 1.93 -3.84
CA ASN A 302 -17.60 0.74 -4.38
C ASN A 302 -17.36 0.59 -5.89
N VAL A 303 -17.10 -0.65 -6.32
CA VAL A 303 -16.94 -1.05 -7.71
C VAL A 303 -17.94 -2.12 -8.11
N THR A 304 -18.12 -2.33 -9.40
CA THR A 304 -18.88 -3.48 -9.89
C THR A 304 -18.24 -4.75 -9.36
N PRO A 305 -19.00 -5.60 -8.62
CA PRO A 305 -18.44 -6.79 -8.00
C PRO A 305 -17.76 -7.72 -9.00
N VAL A 306 -16.53 -8.13 -8.70
CA VAL A 306 -15.74 -9.05 -9.53
C VAL A 306 -15.16 -10.17 -8.68
N SER A 307 -15.22 -11.41 -9.18
CA SER A 307 -14.66 -12.58 -8.51
C SER A 307 -13.19 -12.75 -8.86
N VAL A 308 -12.34 -12.88 -7.83
CA VAL A 308 -10.89 -13.05 -7.97
C VAL A 308 -10.42 -14.24 -7.13
N SER A 309 -9.50 -15.03 -7.67
CA SER A 309 -8.85 -16.14 -6.96
C SER A 309 -7.60 -15.69 -6.21
N LYS A 310 -6.93 -14.65 -6.73
CA LYS A 310 -5.81 -13.96 -6.11
C LYS A 310 -6.02 -12.45 -6.21
N LEU A 311 -5.81 -11.74 -5.12
CA LEU A 311 -5.89 -10.28 -5.05
C LEU A 311 -4.55 -9.74 -4.58
N GLU A 312 -3.82 -9.08 -5.46
CA GLU A 312 -2.65 -8.30 -5.05
C GLU A 312 -3.12 -6.99 -4.41
N ILE A 313 -2.50 -6.63 -3.29
CA ILE A 313 -2.71 -5.36 -2.60
C ILE A 313 -1.37 -4.66 -2.39
N ALA A 314 -1.21 -3.50 -3.02
CA ALA A 314 -0.03 -2.66 -2.86
C ALA A 314 -0.05 -1.93 -1.50
N VAL A 315 1.11 -1.37 -1.12
CA VAL A 315 1.21 -0.54 0.09
C VAL A 315 0.21 0.61 0.00
N ALA A 316 -0.47 0.88 1.09
CA ALA A 316 -1.46 1.94 1.27
C ALA A 316 -2.79 1.76 0.49
N GLU A 317 -2.97 0.69 -0.27
CA GLU A 317 -4.27 0.38 -0.87
C GLU A 317 -5.25 -0.23 0.14
N THR A 318 -6.54 -0.07 -0.14
CA THR A 318 -7.61 -0.76 0.58
C THR A 318 -8.55 -1.47 -0.38
N TYR A 319 -9.00 -2.66 0.02
CA TYR A 319 -9.99 -3.44 -0.73
C TYR A 319 -11.05 -4.02 0.21
N ASP A 320 -12.31 -3.93 -0.20
CA ASP A 320 -13.37 -4.66 0.47
C ASP A 320 -13.76 -5.88 -0.37
N VAL A 321 -13.74 -7.04 0.26
CA VAL A 321 -14.13 -8.28 -0.39
C VAL A 321 -15.23 -8.99 0.39
N LEU A 322 -16.07 -9.73 -0.34
CA LEU A 322 -17.00 -10.68 0.26
C LEU A 322 -16.40 -12.07 0.19
N ILE A 323 -16.48 -12.78 1.30
CA ILE A 323 -16.18 -14.20 1.41
C ILE A 323 -17.41 -14.95 1.91
N THR A 324 -17.53 -16.24 1.57
CA THR A 324 -18.52 -17.13 2.17
C THR A 324 -17.81 -18.08 3.13
N VAL A 325 -18.29 -18.17 4.36
CA VAL A 325 -17.78 -19.11 5.35
C VAL A 325 -18.19 -20.55 4.93
N PRO A 326 -17.29 -21.55 4.98
CA PRO A 326 -17.66 -22.91 4.62
C PRO A 326 -18.77 -23.47 5.52
N GLU A 327 -19.64 -24.30 4.96
CA GLU A 327 -20.69 -24.98 5.73
C GLU A 327 -20.12 -25.87 6.82
N ASN A 328 -18.94 -26.45 6.60
CA ASN A 328 -18.23 -27.29 7.55
C ASN A 328 -16.77 -26.85 7.64
N GLY A 329 -16.30 -26.58 8.85
CA GLY A 329 -14.91 -26.21 9.08
C GLY A 329 -14.66 -24.70 9.07
N ALA A 330 -13.42 -24.32 8.82
CA ALA A 330 -12.96 -22.94 8.71
C ALA A 330 -12.14 -22.78 7.43
N ALA A 331 -12.21 -21.62 6.78
CA ALA A 331 -11.39 -21.32 5.63
C ALA A 331 -10.35 -20.24 5.96
N GLU A 332 -9.15 -20.43 5.44
CA GLU A 332 -8.04 -19.50 5.58
C GLU A 332 -8.12 -18.37 4.55
N LEU A 333 -8.03 -17.12 4.99
CA LEU A 333 -7.58 -16.01 4.17
C LEU A 333 -6.10 -15.79 4.47
N ARG A 334 -5.25 -16.03 3.47
CA ARG A 334 -3.81 -15.86 3.58
C ARG A 334 -3.35 -14.63 2.83
N ALA A 335 -2.55 -13.81 3.51
CA ALA A 335 -1.83 -12.67 2.95
C ALA A 335 -0.35 -13.05 2.85
N THR A 336 0.09 -13.48 1.66
CA THR A 336 1.48 -13.86 1.41
C THR A 336 2.24 -12.65 0.91
N SER A 337 3.43 -12.35 1.50
CA SER A 337 4.31 -11.29 1.02
C SER A 337 4.73 -11.57 -0.43
N TRP A 338 4.90 -10.53 -1.23
CA TRP A 338 5.17 -10.69 -2.65
C TRP A 338 6.51 -11.39 -2.95
N ASP A 339 7.49 -11.26 -2.06
CA ASP A 339 8.77 -12.00 -2.12
C ASP A 339 8.65 -13.46 -1.64
N VAL A 340 7.47 -13.87 -1.19
CA VAL A 340 7.16 -15.21 -0.70
C VAL A 340 8.04 -15.65 0.48
N VAL A 341 8.52 -14.69 1.27
CA VAL A 341 9.34 -14.98 2.47
C VAL A 341 8.46 -15.38 3.66
N GLY A 342 7.22 -14.87 3.71
CA GLY A 342 6.29 -15.19 4.78
C GLY A 342 4.85 -14.75 4.49
N PHE A 343 3.97 -15.01 5.45
CA PHE A 343 2.56 -14.69 5.33
C PHE A 343 1.91 -14.48 6.71
N SER A 344 0.71 -13.88 6.70
CA SER A 344 -0.20 -13.88 7.84
C SER A 344 -1.55 -14.47 7.43
N SER A 345 -2.34 -14.98 8.39
CA SER A 345 -3.58 -15.70 8.09
C SER A 345 -4.72 -15.33 9.03
N GLY A 346 -5.92 -15.16 8.44
CA GLY A 346 -7.19 -15.11 9.14
C GLY A 346 -8.03 -16.37 8.84
N TYR A 347 -8.58 -17.00 9.88
CA TYR A 347 -9.39 -18.22 9.75
C TYR A 347 -10.84 -17.91 10.09
N PHE A 348 -11.75 -18.16 9.15
CA PHE A 348 -13.18 -17.85 9.27
C PHE A 348 -14.01 -19.13 9.37
N GLY A 349 -14.70 -19.30 10.50
CA GLY A 349 -15.45 -20.52 10.82
C GLY A 349 -14.84 -21.32 11.95
N ASN A 350 -15.32 -22.55 12.14
CA ASN A 350 -14.88 -23.42 13.23
C ASN A 350 -14.80 -24.88 12.77
N GLY A 351 -13.70 -25.57 13.11
CA GLY A 351 -13.46 -26.97 12.77
C GLY A 351 -12.26 -27.19 11.85
N THR A 352 -12.36 -28.15 10.91
CA THR A 352 -11.25 -28.47 9.99
C THR A 352 -10.92 -27.27 9.10
N ILE A 353 -9.63 -26.95 8.97
CA ILE A 353 -9.16 -25.78 8.23
C ILE A 353 -8.99 -26.15 6.74
N MET A 354 -9.62 -25.37 5.87
CA MET A 354 -9.36 -25.33 4.43
C MET A 354 -8.30 -24.27 4.19
N ASN A 355 -7.06 -24.70 3.95
CA ASN A 355 -5.94 -23.80 3.73
C ASN A 355 -6.04 -23.10 2.38
N ALA A 356 -5.60 -21.85 2.32
CA ALA A 356 -5.36 -21.17 1.06
C ALA A 356 -4.21 -21.85 0.28
N PRO A 357 -4.22 -21.80 -1.06
CA PRO A 357 -3.16 -22.39 -1.88
C PRO A 357 -1.79 -21.80 -1.55
N ASP A 358 -0.76 -22.63 -1.58
CA ASP A 358 0.62 -22.16 -1.42
C ASP A 358 1.10 -21.45 -2.68
N ILE A 359 1.81 -20.35 -2.48
CA ILE A 359 2.52 -19.66 -3.57
C ILE A 359 3.95 -20.21 -3.62
N PRO A 360 4.38 -20.77 -4.77
CA PRO A 360 5.74 -21.28 -4.89
C PRO A 360 6.76 -20.13 -4.79
N ARG A 361 7.94 -20.45 -4.28
CA ARG A 361 9.05 -19.50 -4.19
C ARG A 361 9.38 -18.90 -5.56
N LEU A 362 9.74 -17.62 -5.60
CA LEU A 362 10.08 -16.93 -6.83
C LEU A 362 11.28 -17.57 -7.53
N ASN A 363 11.16 -17.76 -8.84
CA ASN A 363 12.27 -18.18 -9.67
C ASN A 363 12.92 -16.95 -10.32
N TYR A 364 13.90 -16.38 -9.63
CA TYR A 364 14.56 -15.16 -10.06
C TYR A 364 15.29 -15.28 -11.41
N PHE A 365 15.82 -16.48 -11.75
CA PHE A 365 16.42 -16.68 -13.07
C PHE A 365 15.42 -16.64 -14.21
N LYS A 366 14.24 -17.24 -14.01
CA LYS A 366 13.15 -17.15 -14.98
C LYS A 366 12.70 -15.71 -15.16
N MET A 367 12.55 -14.96 -14.07
CA MET A 367 12.20 -13.53 -14.12
C MET A 367 13.26 -12.71 -14.87
N MET A 368 14.54 -12.97 -14.64
CA MET A 368 15.63 -12.33 -15.38
C MET A 368 15.58 -12.63 -16.89
N GLN A 369 15.30 -13.87 -17.27
CA GLN A 369 15.17 -14.26 -18.68
C GLN A 369 13.97 -13.59 -19.35
N GLU A 370 12.82 -13.55 -18.67
CA GLU A 370 11.61 -12.88 -19.14
C GLU A 370 11.85 -11.38 -19.34
N MET A 371 12.54 -10.71 -18.40
CA MET A 371 12.91 -9.30 -18.52
C MET A 371 13.96 -9.06 -19.61
N GLY A 372 14.93 -9.94 -19.76
CA GLY A 372 15.95 -9.86 -20.83
C GLY A 372 15.36 -10.08 -22.23
N SER A 373 14.23 -10.79 -22.34
CA SER A 373 13.52 -11.01 -23.60
C SER A 373 12.56 -9.86 -23.95
N MET A 374 12.15 -9.04 -22.98
CA MET A 374 11.46 -7.78 -23.24
C MET A 374 12.43 -6.87 -23.97
N ASN A 375 12.13 -6.63 -25.24
CA ASN A 375 12.98 -5.96 -26.21
C ASN A 375 13.40 -4.56 -25.73
N MET A 376 14.55 -4.47 -25.06
CA MET A 376 15.15 -3.22 -24.55
C MET A 376 15.66 -2.29 -25.68
N LYS A 377 15.20 -2.46 -26.91
CA LYS A 377 15.56 -1.66 -28.09
C LYS A 377 15.12 -0.18 -28.03
N GLY A 378 14.54 0.26 -26.92
CA GLY A 378 14.16 1.66 -26.69
C GLY A 378 14.81 2.31 -25.48
N MET A 379 15.65 1.61 -24.74
CA MET A 379 16.42 2.20 -23.66
C MET A 379 17.74 2.73 -24.20
N ASP A 380 17.83 4.03 -24.30
CA ASP A 380 19.07 4.74 -24.56
C ASP A 380 19.98 4.59 -23.33
N MET A 381 20.72 3.47 -23.27
CA MET A 381 21.73 3.21 -22.22
C MET A 381 23.02 4.01 -22.48
N ASP A 382 23.09 4.77 -23.58
CA ASP A 382 24.24 5.60 -23.93
C ASP A 382 24.39 6.85 -23.02
N GLY A 383 23.39 7.17 -22.20
CA GLY A 383 23.48 8.24 -21.19
C GLY A 383 24.20 7.86 -19.89
N MET A 384 24.56 6.60 -19.67
CA MET A 384 25.32 6.13 -18.49
C MET A 384 26.78 5.77 -18.85
N ASP A 385 27.49 6.69 -19.48
CA ASP A 385 28.95 6.56 -19.62
C ASP A 385 29.62 6.83 -18.27
N MET A 386 29.78 5.77 -17.47
CA MET A 386 30.49 5.79 -16.18
C MET A 386 31.99 5.98 -16.30
N LYS A 387 32.51 6.22 -17.51
CA LYS A 387 33.96 6.40 -17.74
C LYS A 387 34.45 7.83 -17.64
N ASN A 388 33.57 8.86 -17.61
CA ASN A 388 33.99 10.25 -17.66
C ASN A 388 33.39 11.13 -16.53
N MET A 389 33.18 10.60 -15.33
CA MET A 389 32.96 11.45 -14.15
C MET A 389 34.30 11.77 -13.48
N ASP A 390 35.00 12.75 -14.04
CA ASP A 390 36.15 13.38 -13.39
C ASP A 390 35.66 14.31 -12.28
N MET A 391 35.93 13.90 -11.03
CA MET A 391 35.46 14.56 -9.80
C MET A 391 36.20 15.84 -9.48
N LYS A 392 36.74 16.58 -10.44
CA LYS A 392 37.60 17.74 -10.18
C LYS A 392 37.05 19.11 -10.55
N GLU A 393 35.90 19.23 -11.20
CA GLU A 393 35.38 20.57 -11.54
C GLU A 393 33.91 20.79 -11.13
N MET A 394 33.66 20.95 -9.83
CA MET A 394 32.51 21.71 -9.34
C MET A 394 33.00 23.04 -8.76
N LYS A 395 33.32 24.00 -9.65
CA LYS A 395 33.39 25.42 -9.29
C LYS A 395 32.08 26.07 -9.74
N MET A 396 31.32 26.56 -8.75
CA MET A 396 30.21 27.50 -8.96
C MET A 396 30.71 28.75 -9.68
N GLN A 397 30.05 29.12 -10.76
CA GLN A 397 29.98 30.50 -11.24
C GLN A 397 28.56 30.86 -11.65
N PRO A 398 28.12 32.10 -11.37
CA PRO A 398 26.75 32.56 -11.58
C PRO A 398 26.54 33.13 -12.99
N ASP A 399 25.26 33.03 -13.43
CA ASP A 399 24.59 33.86 -14.44
C ASP A 399 25.23 34.12 -15.81
N THR A 400 24.71 33.43 -16.84
CA THR A 400 24.39 34.13 -18.10
C THR A 400 23.30 33.37 -18.84
N ILE A 401 22.24 34.07 -19.18
CA ILE A 401 21.10 33.65 -20.02
C ILE A 401 21.54 33.64 -21.49
N PRO A 402 21.36 32.57 -22.27
CA PRO A 402 21.45 32.65 -23.72
C PRO A 402 20.06 32.91 -24.33
N THR A 403 20.00 34.00 -25.12
CA THR A 403 18.89 34.40 -25.97
C THR A 403 18.72 33.45 -27.17
N LYS A 404 17.43 33.29 -27.57
CA LYS A 404 16.98 32.63 -28.80
C LYS A 404 17.75 33.11 -30.04
N LYS A 405 18.33 32.19 -30.80
CA LYS A 405 18.35 32.26 -32.29
C LYS A 405 18.73 30.92 -32.91
N ASP A 406 17.96 30.56 -33.94
CA ASP A 406 18.30 29.68 -35.05
C ASP A 406 18.48 28.18 -34.79
N MET A 407 17.40 27.41 -35.02
CA MET A 407 17.49 26.10 -35.67
C MET A 407 16.39 25.98 -36.72
N ASP A 408 16.89 25.81 -37.90
CA ASP A 408 16.22 25.67 -39.18
C ASP A 408 15.41 24.35 -39.25
N MET A 409 14.17 24.44 -39.77
CA MET A 409 13.31 23.28 -39.97
C MET A 409 13.59 22.68 -41.37
N GLY A 410 14.35 21.59 -41.37
CA GLY A 410 14.51 20.72 -42.54
C GLY A 410 13.41 19.68 -42.61
N ASN A 411 12.62 19.79 -43.66
CA ASN A 411 11.57 18.92 -44.16
C ASN A 411 12.06 17.45 -44.31
N MET A 412 11.37 16.46 -43.71
CA MET A 412 11.42 15.06 -44.14
C MET A 412 10.01 14.49 -44.21
N ASP A 413 9.40 14.64 -45.40
CA ASP A 413 8.31 13.79 -45.87
C ASP A 413 8.84 12.41 -46.24
N GLY A 414 8.11 11.38 -45.83
CA GLY A 414 8.18 10.07 -46.46
C GLY A 414 8.84 8.91 -45.71
N MET A 415 8.12 8.29 -44.76
CA MET A 415 8.23 6.86 -44.53
C MET A 415 6.88 6.23 -44.20
N ASN A 416 6.37 5.51 -45.22
CA ASN A 416 5.21 4.63 -45.12
C ASN A 416 5.48 3.49 -44.13
N MET A 417 4.70 3.45 -43.05
CA MET A 417 4.62 2.26 -42.20
C MET A 417 3.46 1.38 -42.70
N PRO A 418 3.64 0.06 -42.81
CA PRO A 418 2.56 -0.83 -43.20
C PRO A 418 1.54 -0.97 -42.05
N ALA A 419 0.25 -0.81 -42.40
CA ALA A 419 -0.87 -1.00 -41.52
C ALA A 419 -0.90 -2.44 -40.96
N ARG A 420 -1.04 -2.59 -39.62
CA ARG A 420 -1.40 -3.85 -38.99
C ARG A 420 -2.85 -4.19 -39.32
N PRO A 421 -3.18 -5.45 -39.61
CA PRO A 421 -4.54 -5.86 -39.85
C PRO A 421 -5.37 -5.78 -38.56
N SER A 422 -6.49 -5.07 -38.65
CA SER A 422 -7.57 -5.09 -37.65
C SER A 422 -8.30 -6.43 -37.74
N GLY A 423 -7.94 -7.36 -36.84
CA GLY A 423 -8.73 -8.56 -36.60
C GLY A 423 -9.75 -8.29 -35.49
N GLY A 424 -10.93 -7.85 -35.87
CA GLY A 424 -12.08 -7.87 -34.97
C GLY A 424 -12.49 -9.31 -34.70
N ASN A 425 -12.52 -9.70 -33.43
CA ASN A 425 -13.32 -10.82 -32.95
C ASN A 425 -14.26 -10.29 -31.88
N ASN A 426 -15.49 -10.01 -32.28
CA ASN A 426 -16.65 -10.00 -31.44
C ASN A 426 -16.78 -11.39 -30.79
N MET A 427 -16.53 -11.49 -29.49
CA MET A 427 -17.07 -12.55 -28.65
C MET A 427 -17.84 -11.89 -27.50
N GLN A 428 -19.12 -11.63 -27.76
CA GLN A 428 -20.15 -11.69 -26.75
C GLN A 428 -20.33 -13.16 -26.39
N GLY A 429 -19.62 -13.62 -25.36
CA GLY A 429 -19.82 -14.87 -24.69
C GLY A 429 -19.82 -14.57 -23.20
N MET A 430 -20.88 -14.88 -22.47
CA MET A 430 -20.87 -14.94 -21.02
C MET A 430 -19.74 -15.89 -20.62
N ASP A 431 -18.59 -15.31 -20.30
CA ASP A 431 -17.45 -16.05 -19.74
C ASP A 431 -17.82 -16.38 -18.28
N MET A 432 -18.37 -17.56 -18.08
CA MET A 432 -18.43 -18.22 -16.78
C MET A 432 -17.04 -18.77 -16.44
N GLY A 433 -15.99 -18.03 -16.80
CA GLY A 433 -14.61 -18.37 -16.58
C GLY A 433 -14.30 -18.46 -15.09
N MET A 434 -13.43 -19.39 -14.75
CA MET A 434 -12.85 -19.51 -13.41
C MET A 434 -12.30 -18.15 -12.97
N PRO A 435 -12.50 -17.73 -11.70
CA PRO A 435 -11.99 -16.46 -11.20
C PRO A 435 -10.50 -16.33 -11.45
N GLY A 436 -10.09 -15.26 -12.13
CA GLY A 436 -8.71 -15.00 -12.50
C GLY A 436 -7.91 -14.29 -11.40
N GLU A 437 -6.64 -14.03 -11.70
CA GLU A 437 -5.80 -13.16 -10.89
C GLU A 437 -6.23 -11.71 -11.11
N PHE A 438 -6.25 -10.92 -10.03
CA PHE A 438 -6.64 -9.52 -10.05
C PHE A 438 -5.69 -8.67 -10.91
N ASN A 439 -6.26 -7.73 -11.65
CA ASN A 439 -5.56 -6.60 -12.24
C ASN A 439 -6.49 -5.39 -12.30
N TYR A 440 -5.93 -4.19 -12.41
CA TYR A 440 -6.71 -2.94 -12.38
C TYR A 440 -7.73 -2.79 -13.54
N ASN A 441 -7.57 -3.50 -14.66
CA ASN A 441 -8.55 -3.49 -15.75
C ASN A 441 -9.87 -4.19 -15.38
N MET A 442 -9.87 -4.99 -14.30
CA MET A 442 -11.08 -5.62 -13.77
C MET A 442 -11.92 -4.64 -12.93
N LEU A 443 -11.32 -3.55 -12.44
CA LEU A 443 -12.04 -2.55 -11.65
C LEU A 443 -12.93 -1.70 -12.56
N ARG A 444 -14.22 -1.70 -12.26
CA ARG A 444 -15.23 -0.91 -12.95
C ARG A 444 -16.06 -0.14 -11.92
N ALA A 445 -16.13 1.17 -12.07
CA ALA A 445 -17.00 2.02 -11.24
C ALA A 445 -18.48 1.65 -11.45
N LEU A 446 -19.31 1.87 -10.43
CA LEU A 446 -20.75 1.63 -10.52
C LEU A 446 -21.45 2.64 -11.45
N HIS A 447 -20.93 3.85 -11.53
CA HIS A 447 -21.42 4.94 -12.36
C HIS A 447 -20.30 5.51 -13.23
N PRO A 448 -20.64 6.21 -14.33
CA PRO A 448 -19.65 6.95 -15.09
C PRO A 448 -18.89 7.92 -14.18
N THR A 449 -17.57 7.92 -14.30
CA THR A 449 -16.66 8.79 -13.56
C THR A 449 -16.03 9.85 -14.44
N THR A 450 -16.51 9.99 -15.68
CA THR A 450 -16.01 10.96 -16.64
C THR A 450 -16.14 12.38 -16.09
N LEU A 451 -15.05 13.11 -16.11
CA LEU A 451 -15.02 14.51 -15.71
C LEU A 451 -15.65 15.38 -16.80
N ASP A 452 -15.98 16.64 -16.48
CA ASP A 452 -16.60 17.57 -17.41
C ASP A 452 -15.80 17.64 -18.72
N SER A 453 -16.45 17.23 -19.81
CA SER A 453 -15.85 17.19 -21.15
C SER A 453 -15.63 18.59 -21.77
N THR A 454 -16.27 19.62 -21.23
CA THR A 454 -16.06 21.01 -21.67
C THR A 454 -14.70 21.55 -21.24
N LEU A 455 -14.12 20.99 -20.17
CA LEU A 455 -12.80 21.33 -19.67
C LEU A 455 -11.73 20.47 -20.37
N LYS A 456 -10.87 21.10 -21.17
CA LYS A 456 -9.71 20.41 -21.74
C LYS A 456 -8.74 20.01 -20.62
N PRO A 457 -8.34 18.74 -20.50
CA PRO A 457 -7.40 18.35 -19.47
C PRO A 457 -6.02 18.96 -19.71
N ARG A 458 -5.42 19.49 -18.65
CA ARG A 458 -3.99 19.82 -18.63
C ARG A 458 -3.21 18.54 -18.42
N GLU A 459 -2.51 18.10 -19.45
CA GLU A 459 -1.67 16.89 -19.38
C GLU A 459 -0.29 17.23 -18.83
N ILE A 460 0.13 16.45 -17.84
CA ILE A 460 1.42 16.55 -17.18
C ILE A 460 2.05 15.16 -17.24
N LYS A 461 3.20 15.05 -17.89
CA LYS A 461 3.97 13.81 -18.00
C LYS A 461 5.06 13.79 -16.94
N LEU A 462 5.17 12.71 -16.20
CA LEU A 462 6.18 12.50 -15.18
C LEU A 462 6.79 11.11 -15.33
N THR A 463 8.10 11.04 -15.28
CA THR A 463 8.83 9.77 -15.31
C THR A 463 9.38 9.47 -13.93
N LEU A 464 8.97 8.32 -13.36
CA LEU A 464 9.58 7.81 -12.15
C LEU A 464 10.97 7.31 -12.49
N THR A 465 11.95 7.83 -11.78
CA THR A 465 13.36 7.52 -11.95
C THR A 465 13.99 7.22 -10.59
N GLY A 466 15.08 6.48 -10.56
CA GLY A 466 15.69 6.11 -9.30
C GLY A 466 17.10 5.58 -9.41
N ASN A 467 17.78 5.53 -8.27
CA ASN A 467 19.08 4.92 -8.12
C ASN A 467 19.03 3.92 -6.95
N MET A 468 18.95 2.63 -7.28
CA MET A 468 18.86 1.53 -6.32
C MET A 468 20.07 1.48 -5.36
N LEU A 469 21.28 1.78 -5.85
CA LEU A 469 22.50 1.74 -5.03
C LEU A 469 22.55 2.83 -3.95
N ARG A 470 21.84 3.95 -4.19
CA ARG A 470 21.74 5.07 -3.24
C ARG A 470 20.38 5.16 -2.58
N TYR A 471 19.44 4.34 -3.02
CA TYR A 471 18.05 4.34 -2.60
C TYR A 471 17.45 5.75 -2.67
N VAL A 472 17.54 6.35 -3.85
CA VAL A 472 17.02 7.69 -4.15
C VAL A 472 16.00 7.56 -5.27
N TRP A 473 14.80 8.06 -5.00
CA TRP A 473 13.68 8.08 -5.94
C TRP A 473 13.37 9.51 -6.37
N SER A 474 12.96 9.69 -7.60
CA SER A 474 12.77 11.00 -8.20
C SER A 474 11.74 10.97 -9.32
N PHE A 475 11.20 12.14 -9.67
CA PHE A 475 10.48 12.36 -10.93
C PHE A 475 11.39 13.15 -11.87
N ASP A 476 11.51 12.69 -13.12
CA ASP A 476 12.32 13.36 -14.17
C ASP A 476 13.74 13.70 -13.67
N PHE A 477 14.36 12.74 -12.93
CA PHE A 477 15.69 12.89 -12.30
C PHE A 477 15.80 14.00 -11.25
N LYS A 478 14.70 14.61 -10.82
CA LYS A 478 14.67 15.62 -9.77
C LYS A 478 14.08 15.05 -8.47
N THR A 479 14.84 15.10 -7.40
CA THR A 479 14.33 14.80 -6.05
C THR A 479 13.48 15.97 -5.53
N LEU A 480 12.66 15.73 -4.51
CA LEU A 480 11.78 16.75 -3.93
C LEU A 480 12.52 18.06 -3.57
N SER A 481 13.77 17.97 -3.13
CA SER A 481 14.56 19.14 -2.71
C SER A 481 15.01 20.06 -3.86
N VAL A 482 14.99 19.55 -5.11
CA VAL A 482 15.44 20.30 -6.30
C VAL A 482 14.37 20.37 -7.40
N ALA A 483 13.22 19.73 -7.18
CA ALA A 483 12.11 19.75 -8.11
C ALA A 483 11.35 21.08 -8.04
N ASP A 484 10.95 21.60 -9.20
CA ASP A 484 10.00 22.69 -9.28
C ASP A 484 8.61 22.21 -8.84
N LYS A 485 7.86 23.10 -8.19
CA LYS A 485 6.47 22.81 -7.83
C LYS A 485 5.61 22.75 -9.08
N ILE A 486 4.80 21.71 -9.20
CA ILE A 486 3.75 21.64 -10.21
C ILE A 486 2.56 22.43 -9.69
N ILE A 487 2.38 23.64 -10.22
CA ILE A 487 1.25 24.50 -9.82
C ILE A 487 -0.01 24.01 -10.52
N ILE A 488 -1.04 23.71 -9.72
CA ILE A 488 -2.38 23.33 -10.17
C ILE A 488 -3.36 24.32 -9.57
N HIS A 489 -4.28 24.83 -10.41
CA HIS A 489 -5.28 25.80 -9.96
C HIS A 489 -6.63 25.13 -9.71
N LYS A 490 -7.38 25.63 -8.74
CA LYS A 490 -8.74 25.17 -8.47
C LYS A 490 -9.60 25.23 -9.73
N GLY A 491 -10.32 24.14 -10.02
CA GLY A 491 -11.16 23.96 -11.19
C GLY A 491 -10.42 23.49 -12.44
N GLU A 492 -9.08 23.28 -12.38
CA GLU A 492 -8.36 22.63 -13.48
C GLU A 492 -8.71 21.13 -13.53
N ARG A 493 -8.96 20.63 -14.73
CA ARG A 493 -8.93 19.19 -15.00
C ARG A 493 -7.51 18.78 -15.32
N VAL A 494 -6.93 17.94 -14.47
CA VAL A 494 -5.53 17.51 -14.57
C VAL A 494 -5.46 16.04 -14.99
N ARG A 495 -4.57 15.75 -15.93
CA ARG A 495 -4.22 14.40 -16.34
C ARG A 495 -2.74 14.18 -16.11
N PHE A 496 -2.39 13.28 -15.19
CA PHE A 496 -1.03 12.78 -15.06
C PHE A 496 -0.83 11.54 -15.91
N VAL A 497 0.22 11.57 -16.74
CA VAL A 497 0.74 10.40 -17.45
C VAL A 497 2.06 10.02 -16.80
N LEU A 498 2.04 8.93 -16.06
CA LEU A 498 3.13 8.51 -15.18
C LEU A 498 3.81 7.28 -15.79
N THR A 499 5.08 7.39 -16.10
CA THR A 499 5.88 6.27 -16.63
C THR A 499 6.90 5.83 -15.59
N ASN A 500 6.86 4.57 -15.21
CA ASN A 500 7.87 4.00 -14.31
C ASN A 500 9.08 3.52 -15.11
N ASN A 501 10.15 4.30 -15.12
CA ASN A 501 11.43 3.93 -15.77
C ASN A 501 12.42 3.33 -14.75
N THR A 502 11.91 2.55 -13.79
CA THR A 502 12.71 1.82 -12.80
C THR A 502 12.39 0.33 -12.85
N MET A 503 13.21 -0.46 -12.19
CA MET A 503 13.01 -1.91 -12.07
C MET A 503 12.15 -2.31 -10.87
N MET A 504 11.67 -1.34 -10.08
CA MET A 504 10.85 -1.55 -8.90
C MET A 504 9.41 -1.12 -9.13
N ARG A 505 8.50 -1.73 -8.39
CA ARG A 505 7.11 -1.26 -8.30
C ARG A 505 7.06 -0.04 -7.37
N HIS A 506 6.18 0.89 -7.67
CA HIS A 506 6.00 2.10 -6.85
C HIS A 506 4.52 2.32 -6.56
N PRO A 507 4.09 2.24 -5.29
CA PRO A 507 2.77 2.72 -4.91
C PRO A 507 2.78 4.25 -4.91
N LEU A 508 1.80 4.85 -5.56
CA LEU A 508 1.64 6.30 -5.66
C LEU A 508 0.30 6.72 -5.05
N HIS A 509 0.36 7.68 -4.16
CA HIS A 509 -0.80 8.27 -3.50
C HIS A 509 -0.91 9.76 -3.81
N LEU A 510 -2.14 10.23 -4.04
CA LEU A 510 -2.45 11.65 -4.21
C LEU A 510 -3.26 12.13 -3.01
N HIS A 511 -2.66 12.95 -2.16
CA HIS A 511 -3.31 13.53 -1.00
C HIS A 511 -4.52 14.38 -1.38
N GLY A 512 -5.60 14.28 -0.62
CA GLY A 512 -6.75 15.15 -0.71
C GLY A 512 -7.62 15.00 -1.96
N HIS A 513 -7.38 13.99 -2.80
CA HIS A 513 -8.14 13.77 -4.04
C HIS A 513 -8.40 12.29 -4.29
N PHE A 514 -9.61 11.99 -4.80
CA PHE A 514 -9.82 10.80 -5.60
C PHE A 514 -9.55 11.14 -7.06
N PHE A 515 -8.85 10.27 -7.76
CA PHE A 515 -8.61 10.37 -9.20
C PHE A 515 -9.27 9.20 -9.93
N ARG A 516 -9.64 9.43 -11.17
CA ARG A 516 -9.98 8.37 -12.11
C ARG A 516 -8.70 7.65 -12.51
N PHE A 517 -8.62 6.36 -12.23
CA PHE A 517 -7.56 5.50 -12.74
C PHE A 517 -7.98 5.01 -14.13
N ILE A 518 -7.41 5.59 -15.19
CA ILE A 518 -7.81 5.32 -16.56
C ILE A 518 -7.41 3.89 -16.95
N ASN A 519 -8.42 3.06 -17.18
CA ASN A 519 -8.25 1.66 -17.55
C ASN A 519 -9.15 1.30 -18.74
N SER A 520 -9.20 0.00 -19.10
CA SER A 520 -10.02 -0.50 -20.22
C SER A 520 -11.53 -0.32 -20.06
N GLN A 521 -12.02 0.13 -18.90
CA GLN A 521 -13.45 0.36 -18.63
C GLN A 521 -13.95 1.73 -19.14
N GLY A 522 -13.06 2.57 -19.67
CA GLY A 522 -13.42 3.85 -20.31
C GLY A 522 -14.13 4.81 -19.34
N ASP A 523 -15.40 5.17 -19.65
CA ASP A 523 -16.21 6.08 -18.82
C ASP A 523 -16.44 5.57 -17.40
N TYR A 524 -16.32 4.27 -17.18
CA TYR A 524 -16.46 3.60 -15.89
C TYR A 524 -15.12 3.28 -15.23
N SER A 525 -14.06 3.98 -15.61
CA SER A 525 -12.77 3.88 -14.93
C SER A 525 -12.92 4.11 -13.42
N PRO A 526 -12.29 3.29 -12.53
CA PRO A 526 -12.53 3.39 -11.09
C PRO A 526 -11.96 4.69 -10.52
N LEU A 527 -12.55 5.15 -9.41
CA LEU A 527 -11.95 6.17 -8.57
C LEU A 527 -11.03 5.48 -7.56
N LYS A 528 -9.83 6.01 -7.38
CA LYS A 528 -8.83 5.56 -6.42
C LYS A 528 -8.10 6.77 -5.82
N HIS A 529 -7.44 6.57 -4.69
CA HIS A 529 -6.51 7.55 -4.12
C HIS A 529 -5.07 7.03 -4.08
N THR A 530 -4.88 5.71 -4.24
CA THR A 530 -3.58 5.04 -4.28
C THR A 530 -3.57 4.03 -5.42
N PHE A 531 -2.46 3.87 -6.11
CA PHE A 531 -2.28 2.84 -7.13
C PHE A 531 -0.83 2.42 -7.22
N ASP A 532 -0.60 1.22 -7.69
CA ASP A 532 0.71 0.70 -7.99
C ASP A 532 1.06 0.86 -9.46
N ILE A 533 2.30 1.22 -9.74
CA ILE A 533 2.85 1.27 -11.09
C ILE A 533 4.01 0.28 -11.22
N LYS A 534 3.83 -0.71 -12.09
CA LYS A 534 4.82 -1.77 -12.32
C LYS A 534 6.06 -1.24 -13.05
N PRO A 535 7.20 -1.96 -12.99
CA PRO A 535 8.36 -1.65 -13.81
C PRO A 535 8.00 -1.49 -15.28
N MET A 536 8.48 -0.43 -15.92
CA MET A 536 8.29 -0.11 -17.35
C MET A 536 6.82 0.14 -17.76
N GLU A 537 5.91 0.28 -16.81
CA GLU A 537 4.50 0.58 -17.06
C GLU A 537 4.27 2.08 -17.18
N THR A 538 3.26 2.45 -18.00
CA THR A 538 2.71 3.80 -18.04
C THR A 538 1.26 3.78 -17.61
N VAL A 539 0.93 4.60 -16.63
CA VAL A 539 -0.41 4.75 -16.05
C VAL A 539 -0.89 6.17 -16.26
N THR A 540 -2.18 6.31 -16.50
CA THR A 540 -2.83 7.63 -16.61
C THR A 540 -3.87 7.77 -15.51
N ILE A 541 -3.82 8.88 -14.79
CA ILE A 541 -4.84 9.28 -13.82
C ILE A 541 -5.39 10.66 -14.16
N GLU A 542 -6.66 10.89 -13.84
CA GLU A 542 -7.33 12.18 -14.02
C GLU A 542 -8.09 12.60 -12.77
N PHE A 543 -8.05 13.88 -12.48
CA PHE A 543 -8.86 14.49 -11.41
C PHE A 543 -9.16 15.95 -11.72
N GLU A 544 -10.19 16.47 -11.05
CA GLU A 544 -10.48 17.91 -11.01
C GLU A 544 -9.93 18.45 -9.69
N ALA A 545 -9.18 19.53 -9.78
CA ALA A 545 -8.60 20.21 -8.62
C ALA A 545 -9.68 21.05 -7.92
N ASN A 546 -10.09 20.69 -6.71
CA ASN A 546 -11.18 21.33 -5.96
C ASN A 546 -10.77 21.86 -4.57
#